data_afe0db6b5f1c592d75ac944bd6da9921
#
_entry.id   afe0db6b5f1c592d75ac944bd6da9921
#
_cell.length_a   1.000
_cell.length_b   1.000
_cell.length_c   1.000
_cell.angle_alpha   90.00
_cell.angle_beta   90.00
_cell.angle_gamma   90.00
#
_symmetry.space_group_name_H-M   'P 1'
#
loop_
_entity.id
_entity.type
_entity.pdbx_description
1 polymer ?
#
loop_
_entity_poly.entity_id
_entity_poly.type
_entity_poly.pdbx_seq_one_letter_code
_entity_poly.pdbx_strand_id
1 'polypeptide(L)'
;VVVIVIVVLVIASGDKDNSTTSAPSATPTAKTKQGQTREPASERADLISFTLDDRSQAGITNIWLVWTIKNSSSEKSNYSWDWEAVDAGGTRVEDGSQLETNVQPGQTARGEFPTTLKSVKGIKLNVTKFDRTASY
;
A
#
# COMPACT_ATOMS: atom_id res chain seq x y z
N VAL A 1 -4.10 12.50 -15.77
CA VAL A 1 -4.27 13.40 -14.65
C VAL A 1 -4.84 12.68 -13.52
N VAL A 2 -4.17 12.68 -12.45
CA VAL A 2 -4.60 11.96 -11.38
C VAL A 2 -5.15 12.85 -10.41
N VAL A 3 -6.26 12.63 -10.02
CA VAL A 3 -6.78 13.43 -9.04
C VAL A 3 -6.77 12.67 -7.81
N ILE A 4 -6.14 13.14 -6.90
CA ILE A 4 -6.09 12.52 -5.71
C ILE A 4 -6.93 13.23 -4.83
N VAL A 5 -7.87 12.62 -4.34
CA VAL A 5 -8.66 13.28 -3.44
C VAL A 5 -8.27 12.85 -2.12
N ILE A 6 -7.92 13.74 -1.38
CA ILE A 6 -7.54 13.44 -0.12
C ILE A 6 -8.58 13.91 0.73
N VAL A 7 -9.14 13.08 1.42
CA VAL A 7 -10.07 13.49 2.29
C VAL A 7 -9.50 13.57 3.60
N VAL A 8 -9.53 14.62 4.11
CA VAL A 8 -9.00 14.77 5.34
C VAL A 8 -10.08 14.90 6.27
N LEU A 9 -10.21 14.13 7.12
CA LEU A 9 -11.11 14.25 7.97
C LEU A 9 -10.63 14.69 9.17
N VAL A 10 -11.10 15.56 9.65
CA VAL A 10 -10.61 16.00 10.73
C VAL A 10 -11.50 15.97 11.73
N ILE A 11 -11.44 15.77 12.61
CA ILE A 11 -12.17 15.68 13.53
C ILE A 11 -11.96 16.21 14.62
N ALA A 12 -11.91 16.82 14.93
CA ALA A 12 -11.61 17.43 15.86
C ALA A 12 -12.27 17.41 16.93
N SER A 13 -12.75 17.85 17.11
CA SER A 13 -13.31 17.97 18.02
C SER A 13 -13.14 17.81 19.17
N GLY A 14 -12.99 17.85 19.57
CA GLY A 14 -12.87 17.85 20.56
C GLY A 14 -13.08 17.81 21.49
N ASP A 15 -13.15 17.86 21.84
CA ASP A 15 -13.35 17.84 22.61
C ASP A 15 -12.99 17.89 23.69
N LYS A 16 -12.85 18.24 24.01
CA LYS A 16 -12.55 18.63 24.86
C LYS A 16 -12.78 18.12 25.99
N ASP A 17 -13.21 18.13 26.27
CA ASP A 17 -13.55 17.84 27.19
C ASP A 17 -13.19 16.90 27.88
N ASN A 18 -13.27 16.69 28.02
CA ASN A 18 -13.18 16.00 28.62
C ASN A 18 -12.36 15.47 29.07
N SER A 19 -12.14 15.44 28.89
CA SER A 19 -11.42 15.00 29.16
C SER A 19 -10.94 14.69 30.12
N THR A 20 -10.85 14.83 30.41
CA THR A 20 -10.44 14.88 31.37
C THR A 20 -10.34 13.82 32.07
N THR A 21 -10.62 13.66 32.35
CA THR A 21 -10.81 12.84 33.17
C THR A 21 -10.30 11.59 33.02
N SER A 22 -10.81 10.81 32.87
CA SER A 22 -10.43 9.59 32.80
C SER A 22 -9.42 9.25 31.96
N ALA A 23 -9.21 10.00 31.19
CA ALA A 23 -8.23 9.76 30.29
C ALA A 23 -7.08 8.97 30.77
N PRO A 24 -6.61 9.26 31.82
CA PRO A 24 -5.41 8.62 32.22
C PRO A 24 -5.43 7.17 32.09
N SER A 25 -6.43 6.62 32.54
CA SER A 25 -6.39 5.23 32.56
C SER A 25 -6.40 4.63 31.21
N ALA A 26 -7.17 5.12 30.37
CA ALA A 26 -7.30 4.50 29.13
C ALA A 26 -6.07 4.66 28.31
N THR A 27 -5.40 5.69 28.49
CA THR A 27 -4.29 5.97 27.68
C THR A 27 -3.30 4.87 27.50
N PRO A 28 -2.85 4.29 28.49
CA PRO A 28 -1.84 3.27 28.33
C PRO A 28 -2.28 2.21 27.38
N THR A 29 -3.42 1.80 27.52
CA THR A 29 -3.91 0.75 26.69
C THR A 29 -3.94 1.17 25.25
N ALA A 30 -4.37 2.32 25.03
CA ALA A 30 -4.48 2.78 23.70
C ALA A 30 -3.14 2.81 23.04
N LYS A 31 -2.14 3.18 23.74
CA LYS A 31 -0.85 3.23 23.15
C LYS A 31 -0.40 1.94 22.61
N THR A 32 -0.61 0.91 23.31
CA THR A 32 -0.19 -0.38 22.86
C THR A 32 -0.79 -0.69 21.54
N LYS A 33 -2.03 -0.47 21.40
CA LYS A 33 -2.65 -0.79 20.16
C LYS A 33 -2.15 0.04 19.05
N GLN A 34 -1.92 1.26 19.30
CA GLN A 34 -1.45 2.12 18.27
C GLN A 34 -0.14 1.64 17.73
N GLY A 35 0.70 1.15 18.57
CA GLY A 35 1.97 0.67 18.12
C GLY A 35 1.81 -0.42 17.11
N GLN A 36 0.93 -1.33 17.36
CA GLN A 36 0.72 -2.41 16.43
C GLN A 36 0.16 -1.92 15.13
N THR A 37 -0.75 -1.02 15.19
CA THR A 37 -1.36 -0.53 14.01
C THR A 37 -0.37 0.19 13.14
N ARG A 38 0.52 0.90 13.74
CA ARG A 38 1.44 1.67 12.96
C ARG A 38 2.44 0.85 12.20
N GLU A 39 2.79 -0.28 12.70
CA GLU A 39 3.77 -1.07 12.02
C GLU A 39 3.39 -1.44 10.62
N PRO A 40 2.23 -1.98 10.37
CA PRO A 40 1.84 -2.32 9.02
C PRO A 40 1.82 -1.11 8.12
N ALA A 41 1.42 0.02 8.63
CA ALA A 41 1.37 1.21 7.82
C ALA A 41 2.77 1.68 7.46
N SER A 42 3.68 1.56 8.41
CA SER A 42 5.05 1.94 8.18
C SER A 42 5.70 1.06 7.11
N GLU A 43 5.45 -0.23 7.18
CA GLU A 43 5.99 -1.14 6.20
C GLU A 43 5.42 -0.85 4.82
N ARG A 44 4.15 -0.55 4.76
CA ARG A 44 3.49 -0.27 3.51
C ARG A 44 4.11 0.93 2.80
N ALA A 45 4.67 1.86 3.56
CA ALA A 45 5.29 3.02 2.98
C ALA A 45 6.54 2.68 2.17
N ASP A 46 7.11 1.51 2.36
CA ASP A 46 8.25 1.08 1.57
C ASP A 46 7.84 0.78 0.13
N LEU A 47 6.57 0.55 -0.14
CA LEU A 47 6.09 0.41 -1.51
C LEU A 47 5.87 1.82 -2.04
N ILE A 48 6.90 2.33 -2.69
CA ILE A 48 6.92 3.71 -3.16
C ILE A 48 5.93 3.92 -4.29
N SER A 49 5.81 2.96 -5.18
CA SER A 49 4.85 3.07 -6.27
C SER A 49 4.36 1.69 -6.67
N PHE A 50 3.13 1.62 -7.11
CA PHE A 50 2.54 0.40 -7.60
C PHE A 50 1.46 0.84 -8.59
N THR A 51 1.74 0.71 -9.89
CA THR A 51 0.90 1.29 -10.91
C THR A 51 0.78 0.37 -12.10
N LEU A 52 -0.12 0.72 -13.02
CA LEU A 52 -0.25 0.02 -14.28
C LEU A 52 0.50 0.78 -15.36
N ASP A 53 1.15 0.04 -16.23
CA ASP A 53 1.89 0.60 -17.35
C ASP A 53 1.28 0.00 -18.62
N ASP A 54 0.69 0.84 -19.45
CA ASP A 54 0.05 0.38 -20.66
C ASP A 54 1.05 0.43 -21.80
N ARG A 55 1.51 -0.74 -22.18
CA ARG A 55 2.47 -0.92 -23.27
C ARG A 55 1.78 -1.45 -24.53
N SER A 56 0.48 -1.30 -24.62
CA SER A 56 -0.29 -1.80 -25.75
C SER A 56 0.09 -1.04 -27.02
N GLN A 57 0.14 -1.75 -28.12
CA GLN A 57 0.38 -1.11 -29.38
C GLN A 57 -0.09 -2.00 -30.52
N ALA A 58 -0.42 -1.39 -31.62
CA ALA A 58 -0.83 -2.09 -32.82
C ALA A 58 -1.96 -3.08 -32.59
N GLY A 59 -2.88 -2.70 -31.72
CA GLY A 59 -4.03 -3.54 -31.44
C GLY A 59 -3.77 -4.67 -30.46
N ILE A 60 -2.54 -4.76 -29.94
CA ILE A 60 -2.22 -5.80 -29.00
C ILE A 60 -2.20 -5.21 -27.60
N THR A 61 -3.06 -5.73 -26.77
CA THR A 61 -3.13 -5.27 -25.37
C THR A 61 -1.94 -5.79 -24.59
N ASN A 62 -1.29 -4.92 -23.87
CA ASN A 62 -0.11 -5.31 -23.12
C ASN A 62 0.03 -4.41 -21.90
N ILE A 63 -0.61 -4.78 -20.81
CA ILE A 63 -0.67 -3.96 -19.62
C ILE A 63 0.09 -4.64 -18.49
N TRP A 64 0.99 -3.92 -17.89
CA TRP A 64 1.88 -4.45 -16.86
C TRP A 64 1.68 -3.75 -15.53
N LEU A 65 1.90 -4.50 -14.46
CA LEU A 65 2.06 -3.92 -13.14
C LEU A 65 3.51 -3.53 -13.03
N VAL A 66 3.78 -2.37 -12.46
CA VAL A 66 5.16 -1.97 -12.19
C VAL A 66 5.21 -1.41 -10.79
N TRP A 67 6.31 -1.69 -10.09
CA TRP A 67 6.42 -1.22 -8.72
C TRP A 67 7.84 -0.84 -8.35
N THR A 68 7.95 -0.06 -7.30
CA THR A 68 9.21 0.33 -6.71
C THR A 68 9.10 0.16 -5.21
N ILE A 69 10.06 -0.56 -4.64
CA ILE A 69 10.15 -0.75 -3.21
C ILE A 69 11.44 -0.12 -2.73
N LYS A 70 11.40 0.57 -1.61
CA LYS A 70 12.61 1.07 -0.99
C LYS A 70 12.63 0.59 0.45
N ASN A 71 13.66 -0.16 0.82
CA ASN A 71 13.74 -0.70 2.16
C ASN A 71 14.18 0.38 3.14
N SER A 72 13.24 0.85 3.95
CA SER A 72 13.52 1.88 4.92
C SER A 72 13.96 1.30 6.27
N SER A 73 14.03 -0.02 6.39
CA SER A 73 14.42 -0.62 7.65
C SER A 73 15.93 -0.78 7.72
N SER A 74 16.41 -1.19 8.88
CA SER A 74 17.84 -1.42 9.08
C SER A 74 18.25 -2.84 8.75
N GLU A 75 17.35 -3.66 8.26
CA GLU A 75 17.64 -5.05 7.97
C GLU A 75 17.30 -5.42 6.54
N LYS A 76 18.05 -6.37 6.00
CA LYS A 76 17.71 -6.91 4.69
C LYS A 76 16.32 -7.50 4.80
N SER A 77 15.47 -7.26 3.86
CA SER A 77 14.05 -7.57 3.99
C SER A 77 13.46 -8.20 2.75
N ASN A 78 12.44 -9.00 2.97
CA ASN A 78 11.61 -9.54 1.91
C ASN A 78 10.26 -8.87 2.03
N TYR A 79 9.63 -8.63 0.90
CA TYR A 79 8.33 -7.96 0.82
C TYR A 79 7.36 -8.85 0.07
N SER A 80 6.14 -8.90 0.52
CA SER A 80 5.08 -9.57 -0.22
C SER A 80 3.80 -8.77 -0.06
N TRP A 81 3.01 -8.70 -1.10
CA TRP A 81 1.74 -8.00 -1.00
C TRP A 81 0.71 -8.61 -1.94
N ASP A 82 -0.53 -8.50 -1.51
CA ASP A 82 -1.67 -8.91 -2.31
C ASP A 82 -2.32 -7.66 -2.87
N TRP A 83 -2.86 -7.77 -4.06
CA TRP A 83 -3.45 -6.63 -4.73
C TRP A 83 -4.70 -7.05 -5.51
N GLU A 84 -5.49 -6.07 -5.84
CA GLU A 84 -6.62 -6.28 -6.71
C GLU A 84 -6.77 -5.06 -7.63
N ALA A 85 -7.35 -5.30 -8.79
CA ALA A 85 -7.70 -4.24 -9.73
C ALA A 85 -9.21 -4.21 -9.81
N VAL A 86 -9.80 -3.05 -9.63
CA VAL A 86 -11.24 -2.90 -9.72
C VAL A 86 -11.58 -1.90 -10.80
N ASP A 87 -12.67 -2.14 -11.50
CA ASP A 87 -13.07 -1.26 -12.58
C ASP A 87 -13.90 -0.09 -12.03
N ALA A 88 -14.36 0.77 -12.91
CA ALA A 88 -15.08 1.96 -12.50
C ALA A 88 -16.37 1.64 -11.77
N GLY A 89 -16.91 0.47 -11.99
CA GLY A 89 -18.13 0.07 -11.31
C GLY A 89 -17.87 -0.61 -9.97
N GLY A 90 -16.61 -0.71 -9.59
CA GLY A 90 -16.28 -1.36 -8.32
C GLY A 90 -16.13 -2.87 -8.42
N THR A 91 -16.12 -3.42 -9.61
CA THR A 91 -15.98 -4.87 -9.76
C THR A 91 -14.52 -5.23 -9.84
N ARG A 92 -14.13 -6.25 -9.09
CA ARG A 92 -12.74 -6.72 -9.16
C ARG A 92 -12.56 -7.46 -10.47
N VAL A 93 -11.62 -7.03 -11.27
CA VAL A 93 -11.36 -7.62 -12.58
C VAL A 93 -10.10 -8.44 -12.62
N GLU A 94 -9.21 -8.23 -11.66
CA GLU A 94 -8.01 -9.06 -11.55
C GLU A 94 -7.46 -8.94 -10.14
N ASP A 95 -6.70 -9.93 -9.69
CA ASP A 95 -6.04 -9.86 -8.41
C ASP A 95 -4.80 -10.76 -8.44
N GLY A 96 -3.96 -10.62 -7.46
CA GLY A 96 -2.76 -11.43 -7.40
C GLY A 96 -1.89 -11.05 -6.22
N SER A 97 -0.68 -11.61 -6.22
CA SER A 97 0.31 -11.36 -5.18
C SER A 97 1.65 -11.09 -5.82
N GLN A 98 2.43 -10.23 -5.22
CA GLN A 98 3.77 -9.91 -5.70
C GLN A 98 4.78 -10.06 -4.58
N LEU A 99 6.05 -10.15 -4.96
CA LEU A 99 7.11 -10.45 -4.04
C LEU A 99 8.40 -9.78 -4.47
N GLU A 100 9.12 -9.20 -3.51
CA GLU A 100 10.49 -8.72 -3.73
C GLU A 100 11.33 -9.25 -2.58
N THR A 101 12.48 -9.82 -2.86
CA THR A 101 13.26 -10.46 -1.83
C THR A 101 14.65 -9.88 -1.71
N ASN A 102 15.20 -10.03 -0.54
CA ASN A 102 16.60 -9.66 -0.27
C ASN A 102 16.93 -8.21 -0.57
N VAL A 103 16.03 -7.32 -0.26
CA VAL A 103 16.26 -5.90 -0.49
C VAL A 103 17.09 -5.36 0.68
N GLN A 104 18.27 -4.84 0.37
CA GLN A 104 19.18 -4.36 1.43
C GLN A 104 18.65 -3.07 2.04
N PRO A 105 19.09 -2.75 3.27
CA PRO A 105 18.68 -1.48 3.87
C PRO A 105 19.01 -0.30 2.96
N GLY A 106 18.04 0.55 2.73
CA GLY A 106 18.22 1.71 1.88
C GLY A 106 18.18 1.43 0.39
N GLN A 107 18.13 0.18 0.01
CA GLN A 107 18.14 -0.19 -1.40
C GLN A 107 16.77 -0.01 -2.01
N THR A 108 16.75 0.34 -3.28
CA THR A 108 15.52 0.43 -4.05
C THR A 108 15.47 -0.73 -5.04
N ALA A 109 14.37 -1.44 -5.06
CA ALA A 109 14.14 -2.54 -5.97
C ALA A 109 12.94 -2.22 -6.84
N ARG A 110 12.99 -2.63 -8.09
CA ARG A 110 11.89 -2.41 -9.03
C ARG A 110 11.50 -3.74 -9.63
N GLY A 111 10.23 -3.87 -9.91
CA GLY A 111 9.73 -5.09 -10.51
C GLY A 111 8.56 -4.81 -11.42
N GLU A 112 8.21 -5.81 -12.20
CA GLU A 112 7.08 -5.68 -13.11
C GLU A 112 6.49 -7.06 -13.36
N PHE A 113 5.24 -7.07 -13.75
CA PHE A 113 4.51 -8.31 -13.96
C PHE A 113 3.39 -8.07 -14.98
N PRO A 114 3.24 -8.93 -15.97
CA PRO A 114 2.19 -8.75 -16.97
C PRO A 114 0.82 -9.08 -16.39
N THR A 115 -0.18 -8.33 -16.79
CA THR A 115 -1.55 -8.58 -16.34
C THR A 115 -2.38 -9.10 -17.50
N THR A 116 -3.60 -9.50 -17.19
CA THR A 116 -4.54 -9.90 -18.24
C THR A 116 -5.57 -8.80 -18.48
N LEU A 117 -5.35 -7.62 -17.93
CA LEU A 117 -6.27 -6.52 -18.09
C LEU A 117 -6.38 -6.09 -19.55
N LYS A 118 -7.56 -5.66 -19.93
CA LYS A 118 -7.80 -5.24 -21.29
C LYS A 118 -7.67 -3.74 -21.49
N SER A 119 -7.64 -2.99 -20.41
CA SER A 119 -7.53 -1.55 -20.47
C SER A 119 -7.09 -1.04 -19.11
N VAL A 120 -6.45 0.11 -19.09
CA VAL A 120 -6.14 0.75 -17.82
C VAL A 120 -7.22 1.76 -17.46
N LYS A 121 -8.14 2.02 -18.36
CA LYS A 121 -9.12 3.06 -18.17
C LYS A 121 -10.08 2.72 -17.04
N GLY A 122 -10.21 3.58 -16.09
CA GLY A 122 -11.13 3.38 -14.98
C GLY A 122 -10.67 2.34 -13.97
N ILE A 123 -9.47 1.79 -14.13
CA ILE A 123 -8.98 0.74 -13.24
C ILE A 123 -8.31 1.37 -12.04
N LYS A 124 -8.62 0.86 -10.86
CA LYS A 124 -7.98 1.28 -9.64
C LYS A 124 -7.27 0.09 -9.03
N LEU A 125 -6.04 0.26 -8.64
CA LEU A 125 -5.29 -0.78 -7.95
C LEU A 125 -5.39 -0.58 -6.45
N ASN A 126 -5.67 -1.63 -5.73
CA ASN A 126 -5.69 -1.63 -4.28
C ASN A 126 -4.70 -2.66 -3.78
N VAL A 127 -3.92 -2.30 -2.79
CA VAL A 127 -3.08 -3.25 -2.08
C VAL A 127 -3.90 -3.71 -0.88
N THR A 128 -4.21 -4.99 -0.84
CA THR A 128 -5.10 -5.51 0.18
C THR A 128 -4.35 -6.11 1.36
N LYS A 129 -3.07 -6.38 1.20
CA LYS A 129 -2.25 -6.89 2.26
C LYS A 129 -0.81 -6.55 1.93
N PHE A 130 0.00 -6.23 2.93
CA PHE A 130 1.40 -5.90 2.69
C PHE A 130 2.21 -6.35 3.90
N ASP A 131 3.25 -7.15 3.65
CA ASP A 131 4.10 -7.66 4.70
C ASP A 131 5.58 -7.43 4.39
N ARG A 132 6.34 -7.13 5.40
CA ARG A 132 7.80 -7.06 5.31
C ARG A 132 8.38 -7.99 6.38
N THR A 133 9.30 -8.84 6.00
CA THR A 133 9.95 -9.73 6.96
C THR A 133 11.46 -9.62 6.77
N ALA A 134 12.19 -9.80 7.86
CA ALA A 134 13.64 -9.78 7.77
C ALA A 134 14.11 -10.99 6.98
N SER A 135 15.18 -10.81 6.23
CA SER A 135 15.76 -11.88 5.43
C SER A 135 17.13 -12.19 5.97
N TYR A 136 17.41 -13.45 6.29
CA TYR A 136 18.69 -13.86 6.87
C TYR A 136 19.50 -14.70 5.90
#